data_45db3950130e752ebf70eed3062b4e50
#
_entry.id   45db3950130e752ebf70eed3062b4e50
#
_cell.length_a   1.000
_cell.length_b   1.000
_cell.length_c   1.000
_cell.angle_alpha   90.00
_cell.angle_beta   90.00
_cell.angle_gamma   90.00
#
_symmetry.space_group_name_H-M   'P 1'
#
loop_
_entity.id
_entity.type
_entity.pdbx_description
1 polymer ?
#
loop_
_entity_poly.entity_id
_entity_poly.type
_entity_poly.pdbx_seq_one_letter_code
_entity_poly.pdbx_strand_id
1 'polypeptide(L)'
;MTDQERNGHVDQTGKTQENKGQENKTREKRRLMLTQLLRSPVLNPAGAEVGRVEDFIVKLAEGGGYPPVTGLKVRVGTQDVFVGIDVVDKLEPGAMRLNTHTIQTQPFQRRPGEVLLAADVLGRHLVDVARGRIVQAHDLVLAHGEEGWRLQGIDRSPQAMLRRLVPRRGRPDLRRHAILDWRDVQPFVGHVPTAKLLMPLQRLRRLHPAQIADIVEGASHAEGEEIIKAVQGDAELTADIFEELDPEHQAEFIKTRSNEEAARVLDKMAPDDAADLLGELDQERRLPVLNLMSPNQQHKMRKLLQYHPTTAGGMMSPDYIWVTRGSTVDMAVEAVRIDDKAPHQLLSTVFVTEEDGKFVGSVAVADLVRANPTKKIEDLELTNCTIGGGADFADVTLMMADYNLTALAVTDNAGNLIGAVSVDDLLEALVPEDWRNRVEASSGV
;
A
#
# COMPACT_ATOMS: atom_id res chain seq x y z
N MET A 1 41.09 56.79 50.92
CA MET A 1 40.85 57.89 50.00
C MET A 1 40.88 57.26 48.60
N THR A 2 39.95 57.20 47.84
CA THR A 2 38.53 57.55 47.73
C THR A 2 38.01 56.81 46.53
N ASP A 3 36.85 56.28 46.72
CA ASP A 3 35.89 55.80 45.67
C ASP A 3 35.71 56.73 44.49
N GLN A 4 35.11 56.13 43.49
CA GLN A 4 34.41 56.68 42.33
C GLN A 4 35.11 56.48 40.99
N GLU A 5 34.67 55.44 40.32
CA GLU A 5 34.00 55.56 39.00
C GLU A 5 33.51 54.16 38.50
N ARG A 6 32.33 53.82 38.91
CA ARG A 6 31.51 52.76 38.20
C ARG A 6 30.22 53.46 37.81
N ASN A 7 30.05 53.67 36.50
CA ASN A 7 28.72 53.59 35.88
C ASN A 7 28.82 53.82 34.39
N GLY A 8 28.16 52.94 33.61
CA GLY A 8 27.75 53.28 32.27
C GLY A 8 28.15 52.33 31.17
N HIS A 9 27.89 51.04 31.31
CA HIS A 9 27.74 50.18 30.11
C HIS A 9 26.32 49.61 30.10
N VAL A 10 25.40 50.37 29.48
CA VAL A 10 24.02 49.96 29.24
C VAL A 10 24.01 49.03 28.05
N ASP A 11 23.55 47.84 28.37
CA ASP A 11 23.26 46.67 27.58
C ASP A 11 22.50 46.97 26.28
N GLN A 12 23.20 46.99 25.16
CA GLN A 12 22.61 47.04 23.80
C GLN A 12 22.38 45.64 23.20
N THR A 13 22.71 44.56 23.92
CA THR A 13 22.57 43.18 23.41
C THR A 13 21.18 42.58 23.60
N GLY A 14 20.39 43.09 24.58
CA GLY A 14 19.03 42.61 24.85
C GLY A 14 17.99 42.92 23.76
N LYS A 15 18.10 44.11 23.16
CA LYS A 15 17.13 44.53 22.10
C LYS A 15 17.34 43.87 20.76
N THR A 16 18.55 43.38 20.47
CA THR A 16 18.84 42.70 19.17
C THR A 16 18.43 41.24 19.19
N GLN A 17 18.37 40.59 20.36
CA GLN A 17 17.88 39.21 20.47
C GLN A 17 16.34 39.12 20.51
N GLU A 18 15.65 40.08 21.13
CA GLU A 18 14.18 40.12 21.11
C GLU A 18 13.62 40.42 19.71
N ASN A 19 14.27 41.29 18.93
CA ASN A 19 13.86 41.54 17.54
C ASN A 19 14.11 40.33 16.61
N LYS A 20 15.21 39.58 16.81
CA LYS A 20 15.43 38.33 16.04
C LYS A 20 14.47 37.21 16.45
N GLY A 21 14.02 37.18 17.69
CA GLY A 21 13.01 36.24 18.17
C GLY A 21 11.59 36.56 17.68
N GLN A 22 11.28 37.83 17.44
CA GLN A 22 10.01 38.23 16.82
C GLN A 22 10.01 38.10 15.31
N GLU A 23 11.12 38.38 14.62
CA GLU A 23 11.24 38.09 13.17
C GLU A 23 11.21 36.59 12.84
N ASN A 24 11.73 35.71 13.70
CA ASN A 24 11.63 34.27 13.51
C ASN A 24 10.24 33.70 13.83
N LYS A 25 9.42 34.37 14.66
CA LYS A 25 8.01 34.00 14.88
C LYS A 25 7.10 34.45 13.72
N THR A 26 7.48 35.43 12.94
CA THR A 26 6.69 35.94 11.80
C THR A 26 6.95 35.16 10.50
N ARG A 27 7.89 34.21 10.49
CA ARG A 27 8.12 33.23 9.40
C ARG A 27 7.35 31.92 9.58
N GLU A 28 6.29 31.86 10.38
CA GLU A 28 5.37 30.75 10.30
C GLU A 28 4.74 30.75 8.90
N LYS A 29 5.09 29.73 8.12
CA LYS A 29 4.54 29.50 6.76
C LYS A 29 3.01 29.65 6.83
N ARG A 30 2.48 30.68 6.18
CA ARG A 30 1.04 30.95 6.16
C ARG A 30 0.35 29.78 5.50
N ARG A 31 -0.38 28.97 6.29
CA ARG A 31 -1.12 27.80 5.82
C ARG A 31 -2.58 28.16 5.67
N LEU A 32 -3.15 27.77 4.53
CA LEU A 32 -4.57 27.99 4.21
C LEU A 32 -5.20 26.68 3.76
N MET A 33 -6.45 26.47 4.13
CA MET A 33 -7.22 25.32 3.67
C MET A 33 -7.92 25.68 2.36
N LEU A 34 -7.90 24.77 1.38
CA LEU A 34 -8.52 24.98 0.08
C LEU A 34 -9.99 25.36 0.19
N THR A 35 -10.75 24.65 1.03
CA THR A 35 -12.19 24.91 1.21
C THR A 35 -12.50 26.29 1.78
N GLN A 36 -11.55 26.97 2.43
CA GLN A 36 -11.71 28.35 2.88
C GLN A 36 -11.58 29.37 1.75
N LEU A 37 -10.89 28.98 0.68
CA LEU A 37 -10.55 29.83 -0.46
C LEU A 37 -11.55 29.67 -1.62
N LEU A 38 -12.15 28.50 -1.76
CA LEU A 38 -13.15 28.24 -2.79
C LEU A 38 -14.35 29.18 -2.62
N ARG A 39 -14.92 29.61 -3.76
CA ARG A 39 -16.05 30.55 -3.85
C ARG A 39 -15.78 31.94 -3.25
N SER A 40 -14.53 32.24 -2.89
CA SER A 40 -14.16 33.58 -2.44
C SER A 40 -14.21 34.57 -3.60
N PRO A 41 -14.69 35.81 -3.37
CA PRO A 41 -14.65 36.85 -4.39
C PRO A 41 -13.22 37.22 -4.76
N VAL A 42 -12.99 37.44 -6.03
CA VAL A 42 -11.73 37.94 -6.61
C VAL A 42 -11.92 39.43 -6.83
N LEU A 43 -11.10 40.24 -6.17
CA LEU A 43 -11.19 41.68 -6.18
C LEU A 43 -10.05 42.27 -6.98
N ASN A 44 -10.33 43.28 -7.80
CA ASN A 44 -9.29 44.10 -8.46
C ASN A 44 -8.64 45.06 -7.45
N PRO A 45 -7.57 45.79 -7.81
CA PRO A 45 -6.93 46.77 -6.91
C PRO A 45 -7.86 47.88 -6.39
N ALA A 46 -8.92 48.20 -7.12
CA ALA A 46 -9.93 49.15 -6.70
C ALA A 46 -10.97 48.56 -5.73
N GLY A 47 -10.90 47.26 -5.42
CA GLY A 47 -11.82 46.55 -4.52
C GLY A 47 -13.12 46.08 -5.17
N ALA A 48 -13.30 46.23 -6.48
CA ALA A 48 -14.44 45.71 -7.20
C ALA A 48 -14.32 44.20 -7.43
N GLU A 49 -15.40 43.45 -7.24
CA GLU A 49 -15.47 42.01 -7.52
C GLU A 49 -15.47 41.78 -9.04
N VAL A 50 -14.50 41.01 -9.51
CA VAL A 50 -14.34 40.64 -10.91
C VAL A 50 -14.75 39.22 -11.21
N GLY A 51 -14.90 38.37 -10.16
CA GLY A 51 -15.32 36.98 -10.29
C GLY A 51 -15.20 36.23 -8.99
N ARG A 52 -15.38 34.91 -9.04
CA ARG A 52 -15.28 34.00 -7.88
C ARG A 52 -14.38 32.83 -8.17
N VAL A 53 -13.60 32.42 -7.18
CA VAL A 53 -12.71 31.24 -7.29
C VAL A 53 -13.54 29.96 -7.38
N GLU A 54 -13.35 29.21 -8.45
CA GLU A 54 -13.91 27.86 -8.63
C GLU A 54 -12.91 26.78 -8.23
N ASP A 55 -11.63 26.94 -8.59
CA ASP A 55 -10.59 25.95 -8.30
C ASP A 55 -9.19 26.56 -8.25
N PHE A 56 -8.27 25.82 -7.67
CA PHE A 56 -6.82 26.09 -7.70
C PHE A 56 -6.13 25.10 -8.62
N ILE A 57 -5.19 25.61 -9.41
CA ILE A 57 -4.46 24.84 -10.39
C ILE A 57 -3.02 24.66 -9.89
N VAL A 58 -2.59 23.41 -9.81
CA VAL A 58 -1.21 23.04 -9.49
C VAL A 58 -0.60 22.29 -10.66
N LYS A 59 0.72 22.31 -10.75
CA LYS A 59 1.47 21.46 -11.69
C LYS A 59 2.20 20.39 -10.89
N LEU A 60 1.90 19.13 -11.17
CA LEU A 60 2.60 18.02 -10.51
C LEU A 60 4.03 17.93 -11.06
N ALA A 61 4.99 17.82 -10.15
CA ALA A 61 6.41 17.73 -10.51
C ALA A 61 6.79 16.27 -10.73
N GLU A 62 7.48 15.97 -11.83
CA GLU A 62 8.17 14.70 -12.03
C GLU A 62 9.26 14.56 -10.95
N GLY A 63 9.18 13.53 -10.09
CA GLY A 63 10.19 13.27 -9.05
C GLY A 63 9.78 13.61 -7.61
N GLY A 64 8.56 14.04 -7.37
CA GLY A 64 8.03 14.32 -6.02
C GLY A 64 8.34 15.74 -5.55
N GLY A 65 7.81 16.08 -4.36
CA GLY A 65 7.91 17.42 -3.80
C GLY A 65 6.55 18.11 -3.69
N TYR A 66 6.56 19.36 -3.25
CA TYR A 66 5.33 20.13 -3.10
C TYR A 66 4.93 20.80 -4.42
N PRO A 67 3.80 20.41 -5.04
CA PRO A 67 3.37 21.01 -6.32
C PRO A 67 3.16 22.51 -6.18
N PRO A 68 3.73 23.34 -7.08
CA PRO A 68 3.47 24.77 -7.09
C PRO A 68 2.05 25.07 -7.57
N VAL A 69 1.40 26.05 -6.93
CA VAL A 69 0.16 26.63 -7.43
C VAL A 69 0.53 27.53 -8.62
N THR A 70 0.00 27.20 -9.79
CA THR A 70 0.28 27.95 -11.04
C THR A 70 -0.78 28.99 -11.33
N GLY A 71 -2.00 28.81 -10.81
CA GLY A 71 -3.08 29.74 -11.02
C GLY A 71 -4.40 29.35 -10.38
N LEU A 72 -5.42 30.08 -10.71
CA LEU A 72 -6.79 29.92 -10.25
C LEU A 72 -7.71 29.74 -11.46
N LYS A 73 -8.71 28.92 -11.30
CA LYS A 73 -9.88 28.89 -12.16
C LYS A 73 -10.93 29.80 -11.54
N VAL A 74 -11.28 30.88 -12.22
CA VAL A 74 -12.18 31.93 -11.72
C VAL A 74 -13.44 32.01 -12.60
N ARG A 75 -14.62 32.02 -11.97
CA ARG A 75 -15.90 32.24 -12.64
C ARG A 75 -16.12 33.74 -12.79
N VAL A 76 -16.18 34.21 -14.05
CA VAL A 76 -16.50 35.59 -14.42
C VAL A 76 -17.79 35.56 -15.25
N GLY A 77 -18.89 36.03 -14.67
CA GLY A 77 -20.20 35.86 -15.28
C GLY A 77 -20.55 34.38 -15.47
N THR A 78 -20.69 33.95 -16.72
CA THR A 78 -21.00 32.55 -17.09
C THR A 78 -19.78 31.74 -17.53
N GLN A 79 -18.58 32.35 -17.59
CA GLN A 79 -17.37 31.73 -18.12
C GLN A 79 -16.37 31.43 -17.00
N ASP A 80 -15.64 30.33 -17.14
CA ASP A 80 -14.45 30.02 -16.36
C ASP A 80 -13.22 30.54 -17.08
N VAL A 81 -12.40 31.31 -16.38
CA VAL A 81 -11.17 31.91 -16.91
C VAL A 81 -9.97 31.49 -16.07
N PHE A 82 -8.77 31.48 -16.69
CA PHE A 82 -7.52 31.25 -15.98
C PHE A 82 -6.99 32.58 -15.44
N VAL A 83 -6.59 32.59 -14.17
CA VAL A 83 -5.89 33.70 -13.53
C VAL A 83 -4.58 33.17 -12.97
N GLY A 84 -3.45 33.63 -13.48
CA GLY A 84 -2.11 33.23 -13.02
C GLY A 84 -1.88 33.61 -11.56
N ILE A 85 -1.10 32.83 -10.85
CA ILE A 85 -0.79 33.10 -9.43
C ILE A 85 0.08 34.36 -9.28
N ASP A 86 0.82 34.74 -10.30
CA ASP A 86 1.67 35.92 -10.38
C ASP A 86 0.90 37.23 -10.32
N VAL A 87 -0.36 37.25 -10.74
CA VAL A 87 -1.25 38.40 -10.64
C VAL A 87 -2.08 38.47 -9.37
N VAL A 88 -1.92 37.49 -8.46
CA VAL A 88 -2.56 37.47 -7.15
C VAL A 88 -1.67 38.14 -6.10
N ASP A 89 -2.08 39.32 -5.62
CA ASP A 89 -1.36 40.07 -4.59
C ASP A 89 -1.56 39.45 -3.19
N LYS A 90 -2.85 39.13 -2.84
CA LYS A 90 -3.19 38.55 -1.55
C LYS A 90 -4.17 37.40 -1.67
N LEU A 91 -3.78 36.28 -1.07
CA LEU A 91 -4.59 35.09 -0.92
C LEU A 91 -5.06 35.01 0.53
N GLU A 92 -6.35 35.29 0.77
CA GLU A 92 -6.93 35.31 2.13
C GLU A 92 -8.28 34.61 2.16
N PRO A 93 -8.64 33.95 3.29
CA PRO A 93 -9.99 33.42 3.45
C PRO A 93 -11.02 34.54 3.33
N GLY A 94 -11.92 34.43 2.37
CA GLY A 94 -13.00 35.37 2.19
C GLY A 94 -12.84 36.42 1.11
N ALA A 95 -11.62 36.74 0.65
CA ALA A 95 -11.40 37.56 -0.54
C ALA A 95 -9.98 37.35 -1.09
N MET A 96 -9.84 37.34 -2.41
CA MET A 96 -8.56 37.36 -3.10
C MET A 96 -8.39 38.70 -3.76
N ARG A 97 -7.19 39.26 -3.67
CA ARG A 97 -6.86 40.55 -4.31
C ARG A 97 -5.87 40.34 -5.43
N LEU A 98 -6.16 40.97 -6.58
CA LEU A 98 -5.27 41.01 -7.73
C LEU A 98 -4.41 42.27 -7.67
N ASN A 99 -3.23 42.19 -8.28
CA ASN A 99 -2.36 43.33 -8.50
C ASN A 99 -2.65 44.05 -9.86
N THR A 100 -3.62 43.55 -10.63
CA THR A 100 -4.00 44.07 -11.96
C THR A 100 -5.47 44.44 -12.02
N HIS A 101 -5.80 45.44 -12.85
CA HIS A 101 -7.19 45.86 -13.11
C HIS A 101 -7.87 45.01 -14.19
N THR A 102 -7.11 44.31 -15.02
CA THR A 102 -7.61 43.55 -16.17
C THR A 102 -7.29 42.09 -16.02
N ILE A 103 -8.26 41.21 -16.25
CA ILE A 103 -8.09 39.76 -16.32
C ILE A 103 -8.21 39.35 -17.78
N GLN A 104 -7.37 38.42 -18.22
CA GLN A 104 -7.57 37.79 -19.52
C GLN A 104 -8.86 36.93 -19.46
N THR A 105 -9.83 37.27 -20.29
CA THR A 105 -11.15 36.62 -20.34
C THR A 105 -11.21 35.44 -21.30
N GLN A 106 -10.06 34.85 -21.67
CA GLN A 106 -10.07 33.64 -22.48
C GLN A 106 -10.65 32.47 -21.67
N PRO A 107 -11.52 31.64 -22.27
CA PRO A 107 -12.07 30.46 -21.59
C PRO A 107 -10.96 29.58 -21.05
N PHE A 108 -11.16 29.08 -19.85
CA PHE A 108 -10.21 28.14 -19.24
C PHE A 108 -10.07 26.88 -20.09
N GLN A 109 -8.85 26.56 -20.46
CA GLN A 109 -8.49 25.27 -21.06
C GLN A 109 -7.38 24.63 -20.25
N ARG A 110 -7.61 23.40 -19.82
CA ARG A 110 -6.65 22.62 -19.04
C ARG A 110 -5.40 22.33 -19.89
N ARG A 111 -4.23 22.59 -19.34
CA ARG A 111 -2.94 22.29 -19.99
C ARG A 111 -2.41 20.93 -19.52
N PRO A 112 -1.54 20.26 -20.31
CA PRO A 112 -0.91 19.02 -19.88
C PRO A 112 -0.16 19.18 -18.56
N GLY A 113 -0.39 18.24 -17.60
CA GLY A 113 0.23 18.26 -16.29
C GLY A 113 -0.42 19.18 -15.25
N GLU A 114 -1.49 19.89 -15.60
CA GLU A 114 -2.28 20.69 -14.66
C GLU A 114 -3.32 19.84 -13.93
N VAL A 115 -3.40 20.03 -12.62
CA VAL A 115 -4.36 19.38 -11.71
C VAL A 115 -5.21 20.44 -11.05
N LEU A 116 -6.53 20.26 -11.08
CA LEU A 116 -7.50 21.09 -10.39
C LEU A 116 -7.76 20.51 -9.00
N LEU A 117 -7.35 21.24 -7.97
CA LEU A 117 -7.36 20.71 -6.61
C LEU A 117 -8.77 20.35 -6.10
N ALA A 118 -9.79 21.16 -6.43
CA ALA A 118 -11.14 20.87 -5.99
C ALA A 118 -11.83 19.79 -6.84
N ALA A 119 -11.60 19.77 -8.14
CA ALA A 119 -12.25 18.83 -9.04
C ALA A 119 -11.59 17.43 -9.02
N ASP A 120 -10.25 17.39 -8.94
CA ASP A 120 -9.48 16.17 -9.18
C ASP A 120 -8.97 15.51 -7.88
N VAL A 121 -8.83 16.27 -6.76
CA VAL A 121 -8.19 15.77 -5.54
C VAL A 121 -9.11 15.86 -4.31
N LEU A 122 -9.85 16.95 -4.16
CA LEU A 122 -10.67 17.16 -2.98
C LEU A 122 -11.84 16.16 -2.91
N GLY A 123 -11.93 15.41 -1.80
CA GLY A 123 -12.90 14.36 -1.59
C GLY A 123 -12.60 13.04 -2.28
N ARG A 124 -11.45 12.95 -2.97
CA ARG A 124 -11.00 11.72 -3.62
C ARG A 124 -10.17 10.86 -2.67
N HIS A 125 -10.08 9.58 -3.00
CA HIS A 125 -9.18 8.64 -2.36
C HIS A 125 -7.75 8.87 -2.84
N LEU A 126 -6.79 8.73 -1.94
CA LEU A 126 -5.36 8.88 -2.18
C LEU A 126 -4.63 7.78 -1.41
N VAL A 127 -3.46 7.37 -1.87
CA VAL A 127 -2.64 6.38 -1.17
C VAL A 127 -1.67 7.09 -0.22
N ASP A 128 -1.76 6.81 1.10
CA ASP A 128 -0.71 7.13 2.09
C ASP A 128 0.40 6.09 1.94
N VAL A 129 1.41 6.42 1.15
CA VAL A 129 2.51 5.49 0.82
C VAL A 129 3.39 5.19 2.05
N ALA A 130 3.42 6.09 3.03
CA ALA A 130 4.21 5.87 4.25
C ALA A 130 3.58 4.82 5.18
N ARG A 131 2.25 4.64 5.10
CA ARG A 131 1.50 3.70 5.95
C ARG A 131 0.80 2.59 5.18
N GLY A 132 0.91 2.56 3.85
CA GLY A 132 0.30 1.54 3.01
C GLY A 132 -1.23 1.48 3.14
N ARG A 133 -1.92 2.64 3.10
CA ARG A 133 -3.39 2.68 3.24
C ARG A 133 -4.04 3.75 2.40
N ILE A 134 -5.31 3.57 2.09
CA ILE A 134 -6.14 4.59 1.44
C ILE A 134 -6.56 5.64 2.46
N VAL A 135 -6.53 6.91 2.05
CA VAL A 135 -7.00 8.06 2.81
C VAL A 135 -7.83 8.96 1.93
N GLN A 136 -8.90 9.53 2.48
CA GLN A 136 -9.72 10.49 1.75
C GLN A 136 -9.25 11.93 2.01
N ALA A 137 -9.07 12.73 0.95
CA ALA A 137 -8.70 14.13 1.05
C ALA A 137 -9.92 15.00 1.40
N HIS A 138 -10.23 15.13 2.68
CA HIS A 138 -11.37 15.94 3.12
C HIS A 138 -11.14 17.45 2.95
N ASP A 139 -9.88 17.90 3.03
CA ASP A 139 -9.44 19.25 2.66
C ASP A 139 -7.97 19.23 2.22
N LEU A 140 -7.50 20.31 1.58
CA LEU A 140 -6.14 20.44 1.10
C LEU A 140 -5.46 21.65 1.73
N VAL A 141 -4.18 21.49 2.06
CA VAL A 141 -3.37 22.51 2.73
C VAL A 141 -2.46 23.18 1.73
N LEU A 142 -2.69 24.48 1.49
CA LEU A 142 -1.79 25.34 0.72
C LEU A 142 -0.90 26.11 1.68
N ALA A 143 0.38 26.17 1.38
CA ALA A 143 1.35 26.94 2.15
C ALA A 143 2.16 27.89 1.26
N HIS A 144 2.43 29.08 1.79
CA HIS A 144 3.30 30.04 1.15
C HIS A 144 4.74 29.89 1.67
N GLY A 145 5.68 29.66 0.77
CA GLY A 145 7.11 29.57 1.04
C GLY A 145 7.93 30.60 0.25
N GLU A 146 9.24 30.42 0.23
CA GLU A 146 10.15 31.29 -0.53
C GLU A 146 9.88 31.26 -2.05
N GLU A 147 9.43 30.13 -2.56
CA GLU A 147 9.12 29.91 -3.98
C GLU A 147 7.61 30.05 -4.30
N GLY A 148 6.83 30.74 -3.44
CA GLY A 148 5.42 31.00 -3.64
C GLY A 148 4.48 29.95 -2.98
N TRP A 149 3.24 29.90 -3.46
CA TRP A 149 2.21 29.01 -2.96
C TRP A 149 2.40 27.57 -3.48
N ARG A 150 2.29 26.60 -2.58
CA ARG A 150 2.45 25.17 -2.88
C ARG A 150 1.41 24.33 -2.14
N LEU A 151 1.01 23.22 -2.73
CA LEU A 151 0.24 22.18 -2.06
C LEU A 151 1.15 21.44 -1.08
N GLN A 152 0.89 21.56 0.23
CA GLN A 152 1.74 21.01 1.29
C GLN A 152 1.23 19.68 1.84
N GLY A 153 -0.09 19.46 1.84
CA GLY A 153 -0.66 18.23 2.39
C GLY A 153 -2.17 18.17 2.28
N ILE A 154 -2.71 17.11 2.87
CA ILE A 154 -4.15 16.86 2.94
C ILE A 154 -4.61 16.81 4.40
N ASP A 155 -5.83 17.26 4.66
CA ASP A 155 -6.55 17.04 5.91
C ASP A 155 -7.50 15.85 5.72
N ARG A 156 -7.25 14.76 6.44
CA ARG A 156 -8.03 13.53 6.43
C ARG A 156 -9.10 13.47 7.53
N SER A 157 -9.24 14.52 8.35
CA SER A 157 -10.17 14.51 9.46
C SER A 157 -11.62 14.60 9.01
N PRO A 158 -12.56 13.78 9.54
CA PRO A 158 -13.99 13.90 9.24
C PRO A 158 -14.56 15.29 9.61
N GLN A 159 -13.93 15.98 10.55
CA GLN A 159 -14.26 17.35 10.94
C GLN A 159 -14.03 18.36 9.80
N ALA A 160 -13.14 18.06 8.84
CA ALA A 160 -12.95 18.88 7.65
C ALA A 160 -14.20 18.88 6.77
N MET A 161 -14.92 17.75 6.70
CA MET A 161 -16.20 17.64 5.98
C MET A 161 -17.29 18.48 6.66
N LEU A 162 -17.38 18.47 8.00
CA LEU A 162 -18.31 19.29 8.77
C LEU A 162 -18.03 20.79 8.61
N ARG A 163 -16.78 21.21 8.42
CA ARG A 163 -16.40 22.60 8.16
C ARG A 163 -17.03 23.18 6.88
N ARG A 164 -17.42 22.33 5.94
CA ARG A 164 -18.16 22.75 4.72
C ARG A 164 -19.59 23.21 5.03
N LEU A 165 -20.18 22.70 6.11
CA LEU A 165 -21.58 22.97 6.50
C LEU A 165 -21.72 24.10 7.53
N VAL A 166 -20.64 24.49 8.23
CA VAL A 166 -20.66 25.50 9.29
C VAL A 166 -20.27 26.88 8.75
N PRO A 167 -21.05 27.94 9.08
CA PRO A 167 -20.73 29.32 8.70
C PRO A 167 -19.36 29.77 9.23
N ARG A 168 -18.69 30.67 8.48
CA ARG A 168 -17.28 31.10 8.68
C ARG A 168 -16.90 31.59 10.08
N ARG A 169 -17.86 31.95 10.96
CA ARG A 169 -17.64 32.56 12.29
C ARG A 169 -17.46 31.58 13.48
N GLY A 170 -17.24 30.31 13.26
CA GLY A 170 -17.10 29.34 14.39
C GLY A 170 -16.20 28.17 14.07
N ARG A 171 -15.24 28.33 13.15
CA ARG A 171 -14.39 27.22 12.71
C ARG A 171 -13.27 26.96 13.71
N PRO A 172 -13.14 25.73 14.25
CA PRO A 172 -12.08 25.38 15.17
C PRO A 172 -10.70 25.40 14.48
N ASP A 173 -9.70 25.70 15.30
CA ASP A 173 -8.30 25.79 14.89
C ASP A 173 -7.77 24.45 14.35
N LEU A 174 -6.85 24.51 13.39
CA LEU A 174 -6.20 23.36 12.79
C LEU A 174 -5.49 22.51 13.88
N ARG A 175 -6.06 21.39 14.25
CA ARG A 175 -5.30 20.40 15.04
C ARG A 175 -4.24 19.81 14.11
N ARG A 176 -2.98 20.12 14.42
CA ARG A 176 -1.77 19.74 13.62
C ARG A 176 -1.61 18.24 13.34
N HIS A 177 -2.38 17.39 14.03
CA HIS A 177 -2.24 15.92 13.99
C HIS A 177 -3.00 15.21 12.86
N ALA A 178 -3.85 15.91 12.12
CA ALA A 178 -4.67 15.32 11.05
C ALA A 178 -4.14 15.60 9.62
N ILE A 179 -3.07 16.41 9.51
CA ILE A 179 -2.50 16.78 8.21
C ILE A 179 -1.45 15.74 7.81
N LEU A 180 -1.67 15.09 6.67
CA LEU A 180 -0.71 14.21 6.01
C LEU A 180 0.10 15.03 5.01
N ASP A 181 1.43 14.86 5.03
CA ASP A 181 2.34 15.56 4.12
C ASP A 181 2.10 15.09 2.68
N TRP A 182 2.06 16.03 1.72
CA TRP A 182 1.83 15.70 0.30
C TRP A 182 2.87 14.74 -0.27
N ARG A 183 4.10 14.75 0.26
CA ARG A 183 5.19 13.85 -0.20
C ARG A 183 4.93 12.38 0.15
N ASP A 184 4.10 12.14 1.17
CA ASP A 184 3.73 10.80 1.61
C ASP A 184 2.42 10.32 0.95
N VAL A 185 1.83 11.13 0.07
CA VAL A 185 0.54 10.88 -0.57
C VAL A 185 0.71 10.72 -2.08
N GLN A 186 -0.02 9.77 -2.65
CA GLN A 186 -0.09 9.54 -4.09
C GLN A 186 -1.55 9.57 -4.56
N PRO A 187 -1.93 10.49 -5.48
CA PRO A 187 -3.25 10.46 -6.10
C PRO A 187 -3.36 9.36 -7.16
N PHE A 188 -4.56 8.79 -7.33
CA PHE A 188 -4.85 7.88 -8.44
C PHE A 188 -4.87 8.63 -9.79
N VAL A 189 -4.33 7.98 -10.83
CA VAL A 189 -4.21 8.58 -12.19
C VAL A 189 -5.58 8.82 -12.83
N GLY A 190 -6.55 7.94 -12.57
CA GLY A 190 -7.91 8.07 -13.13
C GLY A 190 -8.62 9.37 -12.78
N HIS A 191 -8.22 10.05 -11.69
CA HIS A 191 -8.79 11.34 -11.28
C HIS A 191 -8.11 12.56 -11.94
N VAL A 192 -6.99 12.35 -12.66
CA VAL A 192 -6.22 13.44 -13.26
C VAL A 192 -5.99 13.18 -14.76
N PRO A 193 -6.97 13.48 -15.62
CA PRO A 193 -6.97 13.10 -17.05
C PRO A 193 -5.75 13.56 -17.86
N THR A 194 -5.00 14.56 -17.37
CA THR A 194 -3.87 15.18 -18.09
C THR A 194 -2.50 14.88 -17.50
N ALA A 195 -2.44 14.28 -16.32
CA ALA A 195 -1.19 13.86 -15.70
C ALA A 195 -1.03 12.35 -15.90
N LYS A 196 0.04 11.93 -16.59
CA LYS A 196 0.55 10.56 -16.48
C LYS A 196 1.23 10.43 -15.11
N LEU A 197 0.45 10.41 -14.06
CA LEU A 197 0.89 10.03 -12.73
C LEU A 197 0.97 8.50 -12.71
N LEU A 198 1.99 7.98 -13.32
CA LEU A 198 2.45 6.64 -13.02
C LEU A 198 2.90 6.69 -11.57
N MET A 199 2.15 6.04 -10.67
CA MET A 199 2.67 5.73 -9.34
C MET A 199 4.03 5.06 -9.57
N PRO A 200 5.16 5.64 -9.11
CA PRO A 200 6.44 5.03 -9.39
C PRO A 200 6.44 3.64 -8.75
N LEU A 201 6.55 2.59 -9.55
CA LEU A 201 6.66 1.20 -9.11
C LEU A 201 7.64 1.05 -7.93
N GLN A 202 8.71 1.87 -7.93
CA GLN A 202 9.70 1.93 -6.84
C GLN A 202 9.12 2.31 -5.46
N ARG A 203 7.97 3.00 -5.39
CA ARG A 203 7.32 3.33 -4.11
C ARG A 203 6.43 2.19 -3.63
N LEU A 204 5.69 1.55 -4.53
CA LEU A 204 4.89 0.36 -4.22
C LEU A 204 5.78 -0.80 -3.77
N ARG A 205 6.92 -1.03 -4.42
CA ARG A 205 7.91 -2.04 -4.01
C ARG A 205 8.49 -1.89 -2.61
N ARG A 206 8.24 -0.77 -1.92
CA ARG A 206 8.64 -0.57 -0.51
C ARG A 206 7.58 -1.04 0.47
N LEU A 207 6.38 -1.29 0.02
CA LEU A 207 5.29 -1.82 0.81
C LEU A 207 5.36 -3.35 0.79
N HIS A 208 4.90 -3.98 1.86
CA HIS A 208 4.66 -5.41 1.87
C HIS A 208 3.49 -5.74 0.93
N PRO A 209 3.48 -6.89 0.23
CA PRO A 209 2.36 -7.29 -0.64
C PRO A 209 1.00 -7.16 0.03
N ALA A 210 0.85 -7.62 1.29
CA ALA A 210 -0.38 -7.46 2.09
C ALA A 210 -0.85 -5.99 2.21
N GLN A 211 0.07 -5.04 2.36
CA GLN A 211 -0.29 -3.61 2.42
C GLN A 211 -0.79 -3.08 1.08
N ILE A 212 -0.30 -3.65 -0.03
CA ILE A 212 -0.77 -3.27 -1.37
C ILE A 212 -2.14 -3.91 -1.61
N ALA A 213 -2.37 -5.14 -1.16
CA ALA A 213 -3.65 -5.81 -1.18
C ALA A 213 -4.71 -5.02 -0.41
N ASP A 214 -4.44 -4.61 0.84
CA ASP A 214 -5.33 -3.73 1.63
C ASP A 214 -5.71 -2.45 0.87
N ILE A 215 -4.73 -1.86 0.14
CA ILE A 215 -4.98 -0.67 -0.69
C ILE A 215 -5.90 -0.98 -1.87
N VAL A 216 -5.73 -2.13 -2.51
CA VAL A 216 -6.56 -2.56 -3.64
C VAL A 216 -8.00 -2.82 -3.19
N GLU A 217 -8.19 -3.50 -2.07
CA GLU A 217 -9.49 -3.84 -1.48
C GLU A 217 -10.26 -2.59 -1.01
N GLY A 218 -9.56 -1.66 -0.34
CA GLY A 218 -10.17 -0.39 0.09
C GLY A 218 -10.42 0.62 -1.03
N ALA A 219 -9.96 0.36 -2.27
CA ALA A 219 -10.14 1.20 -3.44
C ALA A 219 -11.46 0.89 -4.17
N SER A 220 -11.92 1.81 -5.03
CA SER A 220 -12.91 1.44 -6.03
C SER A 220 -12.29 0.46 -7.05
N HIS A 221 -13.10 -0.38 -7.69
CA HIS A 221 -12.63 -1.33 -8.70
C HIS A 221 -11.70 -0.69 -9.75
N ALA A 222 -12.03 0.51 -10.26
CA ALA A 222 -11.20 1.23 -11.24
C ALA A 222 -9.85 1.67 -10.68
N GLU A 223 -9.79 2.05 -9.40
CA GLU A 223 -8.56 2.44 -8.70
C GLU A 223 -7.69 1.22 -8.38
N GLY A 224 -8.28 0.11 -7.95
CA GLY A 224 -7.60 -1.17 -7.73
C GLY A 224 -6.96 -1.69 -9.02
N GLU A 225 -7.70 -1.66 -10.13
CA GLU A 225 -7.18 -1.99 -11.46
C GLU A 225 -5.96 -1.14 -11.86
N GLU A 226 -5.95 0.13 -11.50
CA GLU A 226 -4.83 1.02 -11.77
C GLU A 226 -3.59 0.65 -10.97
N ILE A 227 -3.75 0.25 -9.71
CA ILE A 227 -2.66 -0.22 -8.84
C ILE A 227 -2.07 -1.51 -9.42
N ILE A 228 -2.91 -2.48 -9.74
CA ILE A 228 -2.48 -3.77 -10.33
C ILE A 228 -1.74 -3.52 -11.66
N LYS A 229 -2.24 -2.63 -12.52
CA LYS A 229 -1.52 -2.25 -13.76
C LYS A 229 -0.16 -1.63 -13.50
N ALA A 230 -0.01 -0.85 -12.43
CA ALA A 230 1.27 -0.23 -12.08
C ALA A 230 2.33 -1.27 -11.66
N VAL A 231 1.91 -2.42 -11.12
CA VAL A 231 2.81 -3.51 -10.68
C VAL A 231 2.97 -4.63 -11.71
N GLN A 232 2.15 -4.72 -12.75
CA GLN A 232 2.16 -5.77 -13.78
C GLN A 232 3.52 -6.02 -14.46
N GLY A 233 4.43 -5.04 -14.40
CA GLY A 233 5.81 -5.20 -14.89
C GLY A 233 6.69 -6.09 -14.02
N ASP A 234 6.23 -6.45 -12.82
CA ASP A 234 6.88 -7.33 -11.85
C ASP A 234 5.93 -8.49 -11.56
N ALA A 235 6.20 -9.63 -12.21
CA ALA A 235 5.28 -10.77 -12.17
C ALA A 235 5.25 -11.45 -10.78
N GLU A 236 6.39 -11.44 -10.05
CA GLU A 236 6.47 -11.99 -8.70
C GLU A 236 5.68 -11.10 -7.72
N LEU A 237 5.98 -9.80 -7.67
CA LEU A 237 5.22 -8.87 -6.82
C LEU A 237 3.72 -8.90 -7.13
N THR A 238 3.33 -9.07 -8.40
CA THR A 238 1.92 -9.16 -8.77
C THR A 238 1.29 -10.43 -8.19
N ALA A 239 1.97 -11.57 -8.27
CA ALA A 239 1.50 -12.83 -7.69
C ALA A 239 1.36 -12.72 -6.15
N ASP A 240 2.42 -12.22 -5.48
CA ASP A 240 2.41 -12.03 -4.02
C ASP A 240 1.24 -11.12 -3.56
N ILE A 241 0.93 -10.05 -4.33
CA ILE A 241 -0.22 -9.19 -4.02
C ILE A 241 -1.54 -9.93 -4.21
N PHE A 242 -1.63 -10.78 -5.25
CA PHE A 242 -2.84 -11.57 -5.49
C PHE A 242 -3.07 -12.61 -4.40
N GLU A 243 -2.02 -13.23 -3.86
CA GLU A 243 -2.10 -14.16 -2.72
C GLU A 243 -2.66 -13.49 -1.47
N GLU A 244 -2.30 -12.23 -1.23
CA GLU A 244 -2.73 -11.47 -0.05
C GLU A 244 -4.12 -10.80 -0.19
N LEU A 245 -4.73 -10.78 -1.40
CA LEU A 245 -6.09 -10.26 -1.59
C LEU A 245 -7.11 -11.20 -0.94
N ASP A 246 -8.21 -10.63 -0.42
CA ASP A 246 -9.32 -11.45 0.04
C ASP A 246 -9.91 -12.31 -1.10
N PRO A 247 -10.52 -13.47 -0.79
CA PRO A 247 -11.00 -14.41 -1.80
C PRO A 247 -12.02 -13.82 -2.79
N GLU A 248 -12.81 -12.82 -2.36
CA GLU A 248 -13.82 -12.16 -3.22
C GLU A 248 -13.13 -11.32 -4.29
N HIS A 249 -12.15 -10.50 -3.89
CA HIS A 249 -11.35 -9.69 -4.81
C HIS A 249 -10.48 -10.55 -5.72
N GLN A 250 -9.83 -11.59 -5.20
CA GLN A 250 -9.07 -12.55 -5.99
C GLN A 250 -9.93 -13.15 -7.12
N ALA A 251 -11.12 -13.66 -6.76
CA ALA A 251 -12.03 -14.26 -7.72
C ALA A 251 -12.53 -13.25 -8.75
N GLU A 252 -12.86 -12.02 -8.36
CA GLU A 252 -13.29 -10.95 -9.27
C GLU A 252 -12.19 -10.60 -10.27
N PHE A 253 -10.95 -10.39 -9.79
CA PHE A 253 -9.82 -10.05 -10.65
C PHE A 253 -9.52 -11.16 -11.66
N ILE A 254 -9.49 -12.43 -11.24
CA ILE A 254 -9.23 -13.56 -12.15
C ILE A 254 -10.38 -13.76 -13.15
N LYS A 255 -11.63 -13.56 -12.73
CA LYS A 255 -12.81 -13.68 -13.61
C LYS A 255 -12.83 -12.63 -14.72
N THR A 256 -12.34 -11.43 -14.45
CA THR A 256 -12.32 -10.32 -15.43
C THR A 256 -11.12 -10.35 -16.38
N ARG A 257 -10.09 -11.17 -16.13
CA ARG A 257 -8.87 -11.29 -16.94
C ARG A 257 -9.05 -12.24 -18.13
N SER A 258 -8.21 -12.05 -19.17
CA SER A 258 -8.06 -13.05 -20.22
C SER A 258 -7.45 -14.34 -19.66
N ASN A 259 -7.60 -15.45 -20.38
CA ASN A 259 -7.02 -16.73 -19.94
C ASN A 259 -5.49 -16.67 -19.85
N GLU A 260 -4.84 -15.91 -20.75
CA GLU A 260 -3.38 -15.69 -20.78
C GLU A 260 -2.90 -14.84 -19.59
N GLU A 261 -3.69 -13.86 -19.17
CA GLU A 261 -3.36 -13.03 -18.01
C GLU A 261 -3.57 -13.82 -16.71
N ALA A 262 -4.69 -14.51 -16.59
CA ALA A 262 -4.98 -15.39 -15.46
C ALA A 262 -3.88 -16.46 -15.29
N ALA A 263 -3.53 -17.16 -16.39
CA ALA A 263 -2.46 -18.17 -16.35
C ALA A 263 -1.10 -17.61 -15.93
N ARG A 264 -0.76 -16.38 -16.34
CA ARG A 264 0.52 -15.75 -15.95
C ARG A 264 0.59 -15.42 -14.46
N VAL A 265 -0.51 -15.01 -13.85
CA VAL A 265 -0.59 -14.75 -12.41
C VAL A 265 -0.51 -16.08 -11.67
N LEU A 266 -1.40 -17.01 -11.96
CA LEU A 266 -1.46 -18.32 -11.30
C LEU A 266 -0.16 -19.15 -11.47
N ASP A 267 0.60 -18.94 -12.55
CA ASP A 267 1.87 -19.63 -12.78
C ASP A 267 3.00 -19.19 -11.85
N LYS A 268 2.82 -18.03 -11.19
CA LYS A 268 3.78 -17.44 -10.24
C LYS A 268 3.36 -17.53 -8.79
N MET A 269 2.09 -17.78 -8.52
CA MET A 269 1.54 -17.95 -7.19
C MET A 269 2.00 -19.26 -6.54
N ALA A 270 1.87 -19.35 -5.22
CA ALA A 270 1.99 -20.59 -4.48
C ALA A 270 1.01 -21.63 -5.07
N PRO A 271 1.42 -22.89 -5.20
CA PRO A 271 0.61 -23.89 -5.92
C PRO A 271 -0.76 -24.15 -5.31
N ASP A 272 -0.90 -24.12 -4.01
CA ASP A 272 -2.11 -24.29 -3.24
C ASP A 272 -3.09 -23.13 -3.49
N ASP A 273 -2.68 -21.88 -3.32
CA ASP A 273 -3.48 -20.68 -3.60
C ASP A 273 -3.92 -20.62 -5.08
N ALA A 274 -2.99 -20.94 -5.98
CA ALA A 274 -3.30 -20.99 -7.41
C ALA A 274 -4.33 -22.09 -7.73
N ALA A 275 -4.33 -23.22 -7.02
CA ALA A 275 -5.31 -24.31 -7.21
C ALA A 275 -6.69 -23.88 -6.73
N ASP A 276 -6.78 -23.18 -5.61
CA ASP A 276 -8.05 -22.68 -5.07
C ASP A 276 -8.67 -21.65 -6.04
N LEU A 277 -7.89 -20.68 -6.50
CA LEU A 277 -8.36 -19.69 -7.47
C LEU A 277 -8.75 -20.33 -8.83
N LEU A 278 -8.03 -21.32 -9.28
CA LEU A 278 -8.40 -22.06 -10.50
C LEU A 278 -9.74 -22.79 -10.29
N GLY A 279 -10.01 -23.25 -9.06
CA GLY A 279 -11.28 -23.84 -8.62
C GLY A 279 -12.45 -22.86 -8.68
N GLU A 280 -12.24 -21.56 -8.47
CA GLU A 280 -13.24 -20.49 -8.52
C GLU A 280 -13.62 -20.07 -9.95
N LEU A 281 -12.78 -20.39 -10.94
CA LEU A 281 -13.11 -20.12 -12.35
C LEU A 281 -14.26 -21.00 -12.85
N ASP A 282 -15.01 -20.47 -13.81
CA ASP A 282 -16.00 -21.25 -14.56
C ASP A 282 -15.37 -22.50 -15.18
N GLN A 283 -16.07 -23.62 -15.13
CA GLN A 283 -15.56 -24.92 -15.59
C GLN A 283 -15.02 -24.87 -17.04
N GLU A 284 -15.60 -24.03 -17.88
CA GLU A 284 -15.18 -23.85 -19.29
C GLU A 284 -13.81 -23.16 -19.40
N ARG A 285 -13.41 -22.36 -18.40
CA ARG A 285 -12.16 -21.61 -18.37
C ARG A 285 -11.01 -22.36 -17.68
N ARG A 286 -11.30 -23.27 -16.73
CA ARG A 286 -10.27 -23.96 -15.92
C ARG A 286 -9.22 -24.67 -16.78
N LEU A 287 -9.66 -25.50 -17.72
CA LEU A 287 -8.74 -26.24 -18.60
C LEU A 287 -7.95 -25.33 -19.55
N PRO A 288 -8.56 -24.35 -20.24
CA PRO A 288 -7.81 -23.38 -21.02
C PRO A 288 -6.73 -22.62 -20.21
N VAL A 289 -7.04 -22.12 -19.02
CA VAL A 289 -6.08 -21.43 -18.16
C VAL A 289 -4.97 -22.37 -17.72
N LEU A 290 -5.32 -23.55 -17.20
CA LEU A 290 -4.35 -24.57 -16.78
C LEU A 290 -3.37 -24.95 -17.91
N ASN A 291 -3.84 -25.08 -19.14
CA ASN A 291 -3.00 -25.45 -20.28
C ASN A 291 -2.05 -24.33 -20.74
N LEU A 292 -2.28 -23.09 -20.33
CA LEU A 292 -1.41 -21.95 -20.60
C LEU A 292 -0.30 -21.77 -19.56
N MET A 293 -0.41 -22.43 -18.40
CA MET A 293 0.62 -22.41 -17.35
C MET A 293 1.86 -23.25 -17.76
N SER A 294 2.95 -23.08 -17.04
CA SER A 294 4.16 -23.88 -17.23
C SER A 294 3.91 -25.37 -16.95
N PRO A 295 4.60 -26.32 -17.65
CA PRO A 295 4.37 -27.75 -17.46
C PRO A 295 4.57 -28.22 -16.02
N ASN A 296 5.50 -27.61 -15.27
CA ASN A 296 5.73 -27.92 -13.87
C ASN A 296 4.51 -27.54 -13.01
N GLN A 297 4.01 -26.33 -13.18
CA GLN A 297 2.85 -25.83 -12.45
C GLN A 297 1.58 -26.62 -12.82
N GLN A 298 1.36 -26.91 -14.10
CA GLN A 298 0.25 -27.81 -14.51
C GLN A 298 0.26 -29.15 -13.77
N HIS A 299 1.45 -29.75 -13.58
CA HIS A 299 1.57 -31.03 -12.89
C HIS A 299 1.16 -30.92 -11.42
N LYS A 300 1.61 -29.86 -10.74
CA LYS A 300 1.27 -29.58 -9.35
C LYS A 300 -0.23 -29.30 -9.20
N MET A 301 -0.79 -28.43 -10.05
CA MET A 301 -2.21 -28.13 -10.06
C MET A 301 -3.09 -29.37 -10.21
N ARG A 302 -2.74 -30.27 -11.16
CA ARG A 302 -3.49 -31.51 -11.37
C ARG A 302 -3.47 -32.44 -10.16
N LYS A 303 -2.44 -32.38 -9.31
CA LYS A 303 -2.39 -33.15 -8.05
C LYS A 303 -3.26 -32.50 -6.98
N LEU A 304 -3.14 -31.18 -6.79
CA LEU A 304 -3.90 -30.45 -5.77
C LEU A 304 -5.39 -30.47 -6.02
N LEU A 305 -5.81 -30.27 -7.26
CA LEU A 305 -7.24 -30.31 -7.67
C LEU A 305 -7.93 -31.67 -7.49
N GLN A 306 -7.22 -32.72 -7.05
CA GLN A 306 -7.83 -34.00 -6.64
C GLN A 306 -8.35 -33.98 -5.22
N TYR A 307 -7.94 -32.98 -4.41
CA TYR A 307 -8.32 -32.82 -3.03
C TYR A 307 -9.36 -31.70 -2.88
N HIS A 308 -10.12 -31.77 -1.80
CA HIS A 308 -11.01 -30.66 -1.46
C HIS A 308 -10.19 -29.53 -0.78
N PRO A 309 -10.42 -28.25 -1.07
CA PRO A 309 -9.66 -27.13 -0.51
C PRO A 309 -9.50 -27.17 1.03
N THR A 310 -10.51 -27.63 1.74
CA THR A 310 -10.51 -27.70 3.22
C THR A 310 -9.82 -28.96 3.79
N THR A 311 -9.13 -29.74 2.98
CA THR A 311 -8.38 -30.93 3.43
C THR A 311 -6.89 -30.67 3.43
N ALA A 312 -6.13 -31.51 4.17
CA ALA A 312 -4.67 -31.44 4.19
C ALA A 312 -4.04 -31.44 2.77
N GLY A 313 -4.62 -32.22 1.85
CA GLY A 313 -4.16 -32.28 0.47
C GLY A 313 -4.54 -31.07 -0.37
N GLY A 314 -5.61 -30.34 -0.01
CA GLY A 314 -5.96 -29.05 -0.63
C GLY A 314 -5.07 -27.92 -0.15
N MET A 315 -4.79 -27.87 1.15
CA MET A 315 -3.98 -26.82 1.80
C MET A 315 -2.46 -27.04 1.68
N MET A 316 -1.99 -28.20 1.15
CA MET A 316 -0.56 -28.50 1.12
C MET A 316 0.15 -27.79 -0.01
N SER A 317 1.34 -27.26 0.25
CA SER A 317 2.31 -26.97 -0.82
C SER A 317 2.98 -28.26 -1.28
N PRO A 318 3.06 -28.52 -2.58
CA PRO A 318 3.87 -29.63 -3.14
C PRO A 318 5.37 -29.29 -3.23
N ASP A 319 5.72 -28.05 -2.92
CA ASP A 319 7.10 -27.56 -2.91
C ASP A 319 7.61 -27.50 -1.47
N TYR A 320 8.43 -28.46 -1.09
CA TYR A 320 9.01 -28.59 0.25
C TYR A 320 10.45 -29.10 0.15
N ILE A 321 11.25 -28.84 1.18
CA ILE A 321 12.65 -29.28 1.24
C ILE A 321 12.71 -30.68 1.83
N TRP A 322 13.39 -31.58 1.12
CA TRP A 322 13.54 -32.94 1.57
C TRP A 322 14.95 -33.50 1.29
N VAL A 323 15.33 -34.49 2.08
CA VAL A 323 16.57 -35.27 1.90
C VAL A 323 16.29 -36.75 2.14
N THR A 324 17.13 -37.61 1.60
CA THR A 324 17.04 -39.06 1.90
C THR A 324 17.66 -39.41 3.25
N ARG A 325 17.21 -40.47 3.88
CA ARG A 325 17.61 -40.93 5.20
C ARG A 325 19.13 -41.07 5.37
N GLY A 326 19.90 -41.46 4.41
CA GLY A 326 21.36 -41.60 4.50
C GLY A 326 22.13 -40.28 4.40
N SER A 327 21.47 -39.13 4.19
CA SER A 327 22.12 -37.82 4.03
C SER A 327 22.80 -37.35 5.31
N THR A 328 23.79 -36.46 5.17
CA THR A 328 24.42 -35.75 6.29
C THR A 328 23.69 -34.46 6.61
N VAL A 329 23.91 -33.89 7.79
CA VAL A 329 23.43 -32.59 8.20
C VAL A 329 23.87 -31.51 7.21
N ASP A 330 25.12 -31.54 6.72
CA ASP A 330 25.60 -30.57 5.75
C ASP A 330 24.83 -30.62 4.42
N MET A 331 24.50 -31.84 3.95
CA MET A 331 23.65 -32.00 2.75
C MET A 331 22.26 -31.44 2.94
N ALA A 332 21.68 -31.59 4.13
CA ALA A 332 20.35 -31.03 4.43
C ALA A 332 20.37 -29.49 4.50
N VAL A 333 21.41 -28.92 5.10
CA VAL A 333 21.61 -27.46 5.12
C VAL A 333 21.84 -26.91 3.71
N GLU A 334 22.59 -27.65 2.88
CA GLU A 334 22.80 -27.22 1.49
C GLU A 334 21.52 -27.32 0.67
N ALA A 335 20.66 -28.32 0.90
CA ALA A 335 19.38 -28.41 0.27
C ALA A 335 18.53 -27.15 0.56
N VAL A 336 18.53 -26.64 1.81
CA VAL A 336 17.85 -25.38 2.17
C VAL A 336 18.46 -24.18 1.45
N ARG A 337 19.78 -24.14 1.24
CA ARG A 337 20.48 -23.01 0.61
C ARG A 337 20.21 -22.86 -0.88
N ILE A 338 20.07 -23.98 -1.57
CA ILE A 338 19.96 -24.02 -3.02
C ILE A 338 18.48 -24.09 -3.49
N ASP A 339 17.55 -24.35 -2.58
CA ASP A 339 16.15 -24.42 -2.94
C ASP A 339 15.60 -23.03 -3.26
N ASP A 340 14.95 -22.91 -4.41
CA ASP A 340 14.32 -21.69 -4.92
C ASP A 340 12.81 -21.85 -5.16
N LYS A 341 12.20 -22.95 -4.69
CA LYS A 341 10.81 -23.32 -4.97
C LYS A 341 9.93 -23.42 -3.74
N ALA A 342 10.50 -23.92 -2.62
CA ALA A 342 9.73 -24.07 -1.40
C ALA A 342 9.28 -22.69 -0.87
N PRO A 343 8.00 -22.53 -0.50
CA PRO A 343 7.53 -21.30 0.11
C PRO A 343 8.36 -20.94 1.34
N HIS A 344 8.51 -19.64 1.60
CA HIS A 344 9.31 -19.14 2.72
C HIS A 344 8.89 -19.74 4.07
N GLN A 345 7.60 -20.00 4.25
CA GLN A 345 6.99 -20.59 5.42
C GLN A 345 7.49 -22.03 5.69
N LEU A 346 7.80 -22.79 4.64
CA LEU A 346 8.31 -24.17 4.71
C LEU A 346 9.83 -24.27 4.84
N LEU A 347 10.59 -23.18 4.67
CA LEU A 347 12.05 -23.16 4.80
C LEU A 347 12.54 -23.47 6.22
N SER A 348 11.67 -23.46 7.22
CA SER A 348 11.99 -23.77 8.61
C SER A 348 12.17 -25.26 8.90
N THR A 349 11.73 -26.14 7.98
CA THR A 349 11.65 -27.59 8.19
C THR A 349 12.20 -28.36 6.99
N VAL A 350 13.04 -29.37 7.25
CA VAL A 350 13.51 -30.33 6.24
C VAL A 350 12.85 -31.67 6.50
N PHE A 351 12.23 -32.22 5.46
CA PHE A 351 11.59 -33.55 5.52
C PHE A 351 12.59 -34.65 5.13
N VAL A 352 12.46 -35.80 5.74
CA VAL A 352 13.32 -36.96 5.51
C VAL A 352 12.49 -38.08 4.92
N THR A 353 12.95 -38.65 3.82
CA THR A 353 12.30 -39.79 3.15
C THR A 353 13.24 -40.95 2.96
N GLU A 354 12.71 -42.15 2.78
CA GLU A 354 13.45 -43.28 2.20
C GLU A 354 13.71 -43.03 0.69
N GLU A 355 14.55 -43.83 0.07
CA GLU A 355 14.83 -43.73 -1.38
C GLU A 355 13.58 -43.94 -2.25
N ASP A 356 12.58 -44.69 -1.75
CA ASP A 356 11.30 -44.95 -2.41
C ASP A 356 10.25 -43.83 -2.19
N GLY A 357 10.62 -42.75 -1.47
CA GLY A 357 9.75 -41.59 -1.22
C GLY A 357 8.88 -41.68 0.06
N LYS A 358 8.97 -42.79 0.82
CA LYS A 358 8.25 -42.93 2.08
C LYS A 358 8.75 -41.94 3.13
N PHE A 359 7.83 -41.30 3.81
CA PHE A 359 8.13 -40.39 4.89
C PHE A 359 8.77 -41.09 6.08
N VAL A 360 9.87 -40.53 6.59
CA VAL A 360 10.61 -41.03 7.75
C VAL A 360 10.43 -40.08 8.95
N GLY A 361 10.48 -38.79 8.71
CA GLY A 361 10.37 -37.78 9.74
C GLY A 361 10.73 -36.39 9.20
N SER A 362 10.69 -35.41 10.09
CA SER A 362 11.11 -34.03 9.78
C SER A 362 12.07 -33.51 10.84
N VAL A 363 12.87 -32.52 10.49
CA VAL A 363 13.80 -31.84 11.39
C VAL A 363 13.78 -30.34 11.17
N ALA A 364 13.77 -29.57 12.25
CA ALA A 364 13.83 -28.12 12.16
C ALA A 364 15.23 -27.66 11.67
N VAL A 365 15.26 -26.66 10.78
CA VAL A 365 16.54 -26.09 10.28
C VAL A 365 17.39 -25.55 11.45
N ALA A 366 16.77 -25.04 12.50
CA ALA A 366 17.48 -24.61 13.72
C ALA A 366 18.30 -25.75 14.37
N ASP A 367 17.79 -26.98 14.34
CA ASP A 367 18.49 -28.14 14.89
C ASP A 367 19.60 -28.63 13.96
N LEU A 368 19.40 -28.53 12.65
CA LEU A 368 20.46 -28.80 11.66
C LEU A 368 21.65 -27.85 11.84
N VAL A 369 21.38 -26.55 12.00
CA VAL A 369 22.43 -25.52 12.20
C VAL A 369 23.22 -25.77 13.51
N ARG A 370 22.61 -26.37 14.52
CA ARG A 370 23.26 -26.70 15.82
C ARG A 370 23.99 -28.04 15.81
N ALA A 371 23.66 -28.92 14.88
CA ALA A 371 24.19 -30.25 14.81
C ALA A 371 25.59 -30.27 14.14
N ASN A 372 26.35 -31.37 14.34
CA ASN A 372 27.62 -31.55 13.64
C ASN A 372 27.33 -31.79 12.13
N PRO A 373 27.96 -31.04 11.19
CA PRO A 373 27.74 -31.17 9.75
C PRO A 373 27.92 -32.59 9.18
N THR A 374 28.82 -33.35 9.75
CA THR A 374 29.13 -34.72 9.28
C THR A 374 28.22 -35.80 9.87
N LYS A 375 27.36 -35.44 10.84
CA LYS A 375 26.42 -36.37 11.45
C LYS A 375 25.37 -36.82 10.43
N LYS A 376 24.92 -38.06 10.51
CA LYS A 376 23.81 -38.55 9.68
C LYS A 376 22.49 -37.97 10.18
N ILE A 377 21.59 -37.67 9.24
CA ILE A 377 20.22 -37.15 9.56
C ILE A 377 19.47 -38.16 10.42
N GLU A 378 19.60 -39.45 10.15
CA GLU A 378 18.94 -40.51 10.91
C GLU A 378 19.40 -40.61 12.38
N ASP A 379 20.55 -40.03 12.72
CA ASP A 379 21.08 -39.97 14.08
C ASP A 379 20.55 -38.76 14.87
N LEU A 380 19.78 -37.89 14.24
CA LEU A 380 19.07 -36.77 14.91
C LEU A 380 17.76 -37.25 15.45
N GLU A 381 17.20 -36.46 16.35
CA GLU A 381 15.83 -36.64 16.82
C GLU A 381 14.86 -36.13 15.74
N LEU A 382 14.26 -37.06 15.00
CA LEU A 382 13.31 -36.73 13.94
C LEU A 382 11.88 -36.71 14.51
N THR A 383 11.11 -35.71 14.12
CA THR A 383 9.68 -35.66 14.39
C THR A 383 8.94 -36.51 13.36
N ASN A 384 8.34 -37.61 13.81
CA ASN A 384 7.58 -38.50 12.92
C ASN A 384 6.07 -38.21 13.02
N CYS A 385 5.68 -37.00 12.64
CA CYS A 385 4.27 -36.60 12.54
C CYS A 385 3.90 -36.42 11.07
N THR A 386 2.82 -37.10 10.65
CA THR A 386 2.30 -37.01 9.28
C THR A 386 0.78 -37.15 9.29
N ILE A 387 0.14 -36.60 8.27
CA ILE A 387 -1.30 -36.68 8.07
C ILE A 387 -1.63 -37.12 6.65
N GLY A 388 -2.74 -37.82 6.47
CA GLY A 388 -3.20 -38.19 5.13
C GLY A 388 -3.81 -37.02 4.38
N GLY A 389 -3.63 -36.95 3.05
CA GLY A 389 -4.14 -35.84 2.23
C GLY A 389 -5.66 -35.63 2.29
N GLY A 390 -6.46 -36.63 2.73
CA GLY A 390 -7.90 -36.51 2.93
C GLY A 390 -8.34 -36.04 4.32
N ALA A 391 -7.41 -35.79 5.25
CA ALA A 391 -7.74 -35.31 6.60
C ALA A 391 -8.31 -33.89 6.55
N ASP A 392 -9.23 -33.61 7.48
CA ASP A 392 -9.89 -32.30 7.50
C ASP A 392 -9.04 -31.21 8.21
N PHE A 393 -9.46 -29.97 8.08
CA PHE A 393 -8.80 -28.80 8.66
C PHE A 393 -8.62 -28.91 10.19
N ALA A 394 -9.61 -29.49 10.90
CA ALA A 394 -9.54 -29.59 12.36
C ALA A 394 -8.46 -30.61 12.78
N ASP A 395 -8.35 -31.74 12.08
CA ASP A 395 -7.32 -32.74 12.33
C ASP A 395 -5.91 -32.18 12.09
N VAL A 396 -5.72 -31.43 10.98
CA VAL A 396 -4.46 -30.74 10.69
C VAL A 396 -4.09 -29.76 11.80
N THR A 397 -5.05 -28.90 12.18
CA THR A 397 -4.86 -27.88 13.21
C THR A 397 -4.50 -28.49 14.57
N LEU A 398 -5.22 -29.54 14.99
CA LEU A 398 -4.97 -30.21 16.26
C LEU A 398 -3.59 -30.88 16.26
N MET A 399 -3.22 -31.55 15.17
CA MET A 399 -1.91 -32.21 15.10
C MET A 399 -0.77 -31.19 15.14
N MET A 400 -0.87 -30.07 14.43
CA MET A 400 0.16 -29.04 14.47
C MET A 400 0.26 -28.38 15.84
N ALA A 401 -0.87 -28.12 16.49
CA ALA A 401 -0.90 -27.56 17.85
C ALA A 401 -0.35 -28.51 18.92
N ASP A 402 -0.77 -29.77 18.90
CA ASP A 402 -0.38 -30.76 19.91
C ASP A 402 1.12 -31.12 19.86
N TYR A 403 1.68 -31.14 18.66
CA TYR A 403 3.11 -31.43 18.43
C TYR A 403 3.97 -30.18 18.23
N ASN A 404 3.39 -29.00 18.34
CA ASN A 404 4.08 -27.71 18.19
C ASN A 404 4.88 -27.60 16.87
N LEU A 405 4.23 -27.98 15.77
CA LEU A 405 4.83 -28.03 14.44
C LEU A 405 4.70 -26.69 13.72
N THR A 406 5.74 -26.31 13.00
CA THR A 406 5.73 -25.17 12.04
C THR A 406 5.35 -25.63 10.62
N ALA A 407 5.57 -26.91 10.33
CA ALA A 407 5.16 -27.57 9.08
C ALA A 407 4.79 -29.03 9.36
N LEU A 408 3.73 -29.51 8.71
CA LEU A 408 3.21 -30.88 8.85
C LEU A 408 3.32 -31.63 7.51
N ALA A 409 3.93 -32.79 7.54
CA ALA A 409 4.06 -33.67 6.38
C ALA A 409 2.68 -34.22 5.96
N VAL A 410 2.35 -34.13 4.68
CA VAL A 410 1.17 -34.76 4.08
C VAL A 410 1.61 -36.00 3.30
N THR A 411 0.93 -37.13 3.56
CA THR A 411 1.26 -38.39 2.91
C THR A 411 0.08 -38.99 2.16
N ASP A 412 0.41 -39.79 1.16
CA ASP A 412 -0.58 -40.64 0.47
C ASP A 412 -0.90 -41.92 1.28
N ASN A 413 -1.82 -42.73 0.77
CA ASN A 413 -2.21 -43.98 1.42
C ASN A 413 -1.09 -45.04 1.49
N ALA A 414 -0.02 -44.84 0.68
CA ALA A 414 1.16 -45.73 0.73
C ALA A 414 2.25 -45.20 1.69
N GLY A 415 2.06 -44.03 2.30
CA GLY A 415 2.99 -43.39 3.21
C GLY A 415 4.06 -42.56 2.51
N ASN A 416 3.91 -42.30 1.21
CA ASN A 416 4.83 -41.43 0.50
C ASN A 416 4.53 -39.95 0.81
N LEU A 417 5.57 -39.14 0.96
CA LEU A 417 5.45 -37.70 1.14
C LEU A 417 4.96 -37.04 -0.16
N ILE A 418 3.84 -36.35 -0.10
CA ILE A 418 3.22 -35.71 -1.26
C ILE A 418 3.14 -34.18 -1.18
N GLY A 419 3.32 -33.60 0.01
CA GLY A 419 3.28 -32.18 0.29
C GLY A 419 3.52 -31.87 1.77
N ALA A 420 3.45 -30.59 2.10
CA ALA A 420 3.52 -30.11 3.48
C ALA A 420 2.55 -28.93 3.67
N VAL A 421 1.92 -28.86 4.85
CA VAL A 421 1.08 -27.73 5.28
C VAL A 421 1.88 -26.87 6.26
N SER A 422 1.93 -25.56 6.07
CA SER A 422 2.57 -24.63 7.00
C SER A 422 1.62 -24.17 8.09
N VAL A 423 2.17 -23.69 9.21
CA VAL A 423 1.37 -23.08 10.28
C VAL A 423 0.77 -21.73 9.82
N ASP A 424 1.39 -21.08 8.85
CA ASP A 424 0.97 -19.80 8.30
C ASP A 424 -0.37 -19.96 7.57
N ASP A 425 -0.49 -20.94 6.69
CA ASP A 425 -1.72 -21.26 5.96
C ASP A 425 -2.88 -21.56 6.93
N LEU A 426 -2.60 -22.24 8.05
CA LEU A 426 -3.60 -22.47 9.09
C LEU A 426 -4.01 -21.18 9.81
N LEU A 427 -3.05 -20.31 10.13
CA LEU A 427 -3.34 -19.05 10.80
C LEU A 427 -4.16 -18.15 9.90
N GLU A 428 -3.88 -18.13 8.62
CA GLU A 428 -4.65 -17.37 7.63
C GLU A 428 -6.11 -17.83 7.60
N ALA A 429 -6.36 -19.13 7.57
CA ALA A 429 -7.70 -19.71 7.59
C ALA A 429 -8.42 -19.53 8.94
N LEU A 430 -7.67 -19.38 10.06
CA LEU A 430 -8.23 -19.22 11.40
C LEU A 430 -8.51 -17.76 11.77
N VAL A 431 -7.85 -16.78 11.16
CA VAL A 431 -8.07 -15.35 11.46
C VAL A 431 -9.43 -14.90 10.92
N PRO A 432 -10.38 -14.50 11.79
CA PRO A 432 -11.66 -14.01 11.35
C PRO A 432 -11.54 -12.73 10.50
N GLU A 433 -12.32 -12.61 9.44
CA GLU A 433 -12.34 -11.43 8.56
C GLU A 433 -12.59 -10.12 9.33
N ASP A 434 -13.43 -10.14 10.37
CA ASP A 434 -13.69 -8.96 11.20
C ASP A 434 -12.48 -8.53 12.05
N TRP A 435 -11.46 -9.37 12.21
CA TRP A 435 -10.20 -8.99 12.86
C TRP A 435 -9.28 -8.24 11.90
N ARG A 436 -9.23 -8.61 10.64
CA ARG A 436 -8.51 -7.86 9.58
C ARG A 436 -9.07 -6.42 9.52
N ASN A 437 -10.38 -6.26 9.55
CA ASN A 437 -11.07 -4.96 9.54
C ASN A 437 -10.93 -4.13 10.84
N ARG A 438 -10.59 -4.73 11.99
CA ARG A 438 -10.39 -4.00 13.27
C ARG A 438 -9.14 -3.12 13.29
N VAL A 439 -8.11 -3.46 12.54
CA VAL A 439 -6.89 -2.63 12.43
C VAL A 439 -7.23 -1.27 11.82
N GLU A 440 -8.22 -1.19 10.93
CA GLU A 440 -8.71 0.05 10.37
C GLU A 440 -9.45 0.93 11.39
N ALA A 441 -10.28 0.34 12.25
CA ALA A 441 -11.07 1.06 13.24
C ALA A 441 -10.24 1.60 14.42
N SER A 442 -9.16 0.91 14.81
CA SER A 442 -8.30 1.32 15.93
C SER A 442 -7.24 2.36 15.56
N SER A 443 -6.99 2.59 14.27
CA SER A 443 -6.06 3.62 13.77
C SER A 443 -6.68 5.02 13.70
N GLY A 444 -7.91 5.19 14.14
CA GLY A 444 -8.71 6.42 14.13
C GLY A 444 -8.69 7.23 15.44
N VAL A 445 -7.84 6.89 16.42
CA VAL A 445 -7.69 7.64 17.68
C VAL A 445 -6.45 8.54 17.66
#